data_b09228d6afcd278e762dc2dbb3b6cd6d
#
_entry.id   b09228d6afcd278e762dc2dbb3b6cd6d
#
_cell.length_a   1.000
_cell.length_b   1.000
_cell.length_c   1.000
_cell.angle_alpha   90.00
_cell.angle_beta   90.00
_cell.angle_gamma   90.00
#
_symmetry.space_group_name_H-M   'P 1'
#
loop_
_entity.id
_entity.type
_entity.pdbx_description
1 polymer ?
#
loop_
_entity_poly.entity_id
_entity_poly.type
_entity_poly.pdbx_seq_one_letter_code
_entity_poly.pdbx_strand_id
1 'polypeptide(L)'
;MNIIFKRKSVRTYLDIDVDDATVEQIIRAGMAAPSAKNQRPWEFYVIRDKEKLAKLATCTPYARPVANAPVAIVACYRTKGVFEPMMTLLDMSCCCENMLIQAAALEMGSVWLSFAPHPERQEPAKKVLNLPENLEVFAVLPVGYPQGQGKIIDRFDPARIHWEE
;
A
#
# COMPACT_ATOMS: atom_id res chain seq x y z
N MET A 1 15.14 -14.69 -11.05
CA MET A 1 14.52 -13.42 -11.50
C MET A 1 14.52 -12.46 -10.32
N ASN A 2 14.95 -11.21 -10.52
CA ASN A 2 14.96 -10.18 -9.46
C ASN A 2 13.53 -9.95 -8.93
N ILE A 3 13.39 -9.70 -7.64
CA ILE A 3 12.11 -9.56 -6.95
C ILE A 3 11.25 -8.42 -7.51
N ILE A 4 11.87 -7.32 -7.96
CA ILE A 4 11.18 -6.20 -8.60
C ILE A 4 10.32 -6.67 -9.79
N PHE A 5 10.83 -7.60 -10.59
CA PHE A 5 10.09 -8.13 -11.75
C PHE A 5 9.06 -9.20 -11.37
N LYS A 6 9.12 -9.76 -10.16
CA LYS A 6 8.13 -10.71 -9.64
C LYS A 6 6.90 -10.03 -9.07
N ARG A 7 7.03 -8.78 -8.60
CA ARG A 7 5.92 -8.04 -8.00
C ARG A 7 4.78 -7.89 -9.02
N LYS A 8 3.58 -8.23 -8.59
CA LYS A 8 2.35 -8.10 -9.36
C LYS A 8 1.19 -7.71 -8.44
N SER A 9 0.14 -7.12 -9.00
CA SER A 9 -1.08 -6.79 -8.27
C SER A 9 -1.93 -8.05 -8.07
N VAL A 10 -2.07 -8.49 -6.83
CA VAL A 10 -2.88 -9.64 -6.41
C VAL A 10 -4.15 -9.12 -5.74
N ARG A 11 -5.31 -9.63 -6.16
CA ARG A 11 -6.63 -9.15 -5.72
C ARG A 11 -7.52 -10.25 -5.15
N THR A 12 -7.02 -11.49 -5.13
CA THR A 12 -7.71 -12.66 -4.56
C THR A 12 -6.75 -13.40 -3.65
N TYR A 13 -7.23 -13.77 -2.48
CA TYR A 13 -6.41 -14.33 -1.42
C TYR A 13 -7.01 -15.63 -0.92
N LEU A 14 -6.16 -16.53 -0.43
CA LEU A 14 -6.59 -17.70 0.32
C LEU A 14 -7.06 -17.24 1.71
N ASP A 15 -8.02 -17.97 2.30
CA ASP A 15 -8.49 -17.74 3.67
C ASP A 15 -7.48 -18.36 4.65
N ILE A 16 -6.30 -17.76 4.72
CA ILE A 16 -5.18 -18.15 5.58
C ILE A 16 -4.66 -16.89 6.25
N ASP A 17 -4.54 -16.91 7.56
CA ASP A 17 -4.02 -15.80 8.34
C ASP A 17 -2.57 -15.48 7.98
N VAL A 18 -2.24 -14.19 8.01
CA VAL A 18 -0.88 -13.68 7.87
C VAL A 18 -0.38 -13.27 9.25
N ASP A 19 0.75 -13.82 9.69
CA ASP A 19 1.32 -13.52 11.00
C ASP A 19 1.83 -12.08 11.13
N ASP A 20 1.96 -11.61 12.37
CA ASP A 20 2.38 -10.25 12.65
C ASP A 20 3.82 -9.98 12.21
N ALA A 21 4.71 -10.97 12.29
CA ALA A 21 6.10 -10.83 11.87
C ALA A 21 6.21 -10.56 10.36
N THR A 22 5.38 -11.22 9.56
CA THR A 22 5.27 -10.98 8.11
C THR A 22 4.78 -9.55 7.83
N VAL A 23 3.74 -9.09 8.55
CA VAL A 23 3.22 -7.72 8.40
C VAL A 23 4.27 -6.69 8.81
N GLU A 24 4.97 -6.91 9.92
CA GLU A 24 6.06 -6.02 10.37
C GLU A 24 7.19 -5.93 9.35
N GLN A 25 7.62 -7.02 8.74
CA GLN A 25 8.64 -7.00 7.70
C GLN A 25 8.23 -6.15 6.49
N ILE A 26 6.95 -6.22 6.09
CA ILE A 26 6.41 -5.40 5.01
C ILE A 26 6.46 -3.92 5.41
N ILE A 27 6.01 -3.58 6.61
CA ILE A 27 6.02 -2.19 7.11
C ILE A 27 7.45 -1.66 7.25
N ARG A 28 8.40 -2.47 7.74
CA ARG A 28 9.83 -2.12 7.83
C ARG A 28 10.42 -1.75 6.48
N ALA A 29 10.07 -2.48 5.42
CA ALA A 29 10.50 -2.15 4.07
C ALA A 29 9.94 -0.79 3.61
N GLY A 30 8.67 -0.50 3.93
CA GLY A 30 8.09 0.81 3.70
C GLY A 30 8.83 1.93 4.42
N MET A 31 9.12 1.74 5.69
CA MET A 31 9.85 2.72 6.52
C MET A 31 11.32 2.93 6.07
N ALA A 32 11.89 2.02 5.28
CA ALA A 32 13.22 2.16 4.68
C ALA A 32 13.24 3.05 3.43
N ALA A 33 12.08 3.52 2.96
CA ALA A 33 11.99 4.41 1.82
C ALA A 33 12.67 5.77 2.09
N PRO A 34 13.26 6.41 1.07
CA PRO A 34 13.70 7.79 1.19
C PRO A 34 12.49 8.72 1.36
N SER A 35 12.70 9.86 1.99
CA SER A 35 11.72 10.94 2.08
C SER A 35 12.37 12.30 2.04
N ALA A 36 11.67 13.30 1.54
CA ALA A 36 12.17 14.66 1.46
C ALA A 36 12.62 15.15 2.83
N LYS A 37 13.86 15.64 2.94
CA LYS A 37 14.47 16.07 4.22
C LYS A 37 14.34 15.02 5.35
N ASN A 38 14.23 13.74 4.99
CA ASN A 38 14.01 12.64 5.94
C ASN A 38 12.78 12.86 6.84
N GLN A 39 11.72 13.46 6.28
CA GLN A 39 10.50 13.83 7.04
C GLN A 39 9.65 12.64 7.46
N ARG A 40 9.76 11.50 6.78
CA ARG A 40 9.09 10.25 7.15
C ARG A 40 7.63 10.47 7.54
N PRO A 41 6.76 10.87 6.59
CA PRO A 41 5.40 11.32 6.91
C PRO A 41 4.42 10.19 7.24
N TRP A 42 4.82 8.94 7.09
CA TRP A 42 3.99 7.75 7.16
C TRP A 42 3.56 7.37 8.58
N GLU A 43 2.32 6.88 8.66
CA GLU A 43 1.72 6.18 9.78
C GLU A 43 0.99 4.96 9.22
N PHE A 44 0.90 3.87 9.99
CA PHE A 44 0.30 2.63 9.50
C PHE A 44 -0.76 2.13 10.46
N TYR A 45 -1.91 1.71 9.88
CA TYR A 45 -2.96 1.01 10.59
C TYR A 45 -3.07 -0.40 10.02
N VAL A 46 -2.90 -1.42 10.86
CA VAL A 46 -3.05 -2.82 10.49
C VAL A 46 -4.45 -3.27 10.86
N ILE A 47 -5.23 -3.67 9.87
CA ILE A 47 -6.65 -4.00 10.03
C ILE A 47 -6.86 -5.49 9.77
N ARG A 48 -7.34 -6.22 10.78
CA ARG A 48 -7.76 -7.63 10.70
C ARG A 48 -9.26 -7.79 10.96
N ASP A 49 -9.89 -6.78 11.56
CA ASP A 49 -11.31 -6.78 11.85
C ASP A 49 -12.14 -6.85 10.56
N LYS A 50 -12.91 -7.92 10.40
CA LYS A 50 -13.67 -8.22 9.19
C LYS A 50 -14.72 -7.15 8.86
N GLU A 51 -15.32 -6.52 9.86
CA GLU A 51 -16.30 -5.45 9.62
C GLU A 51 -15.60 -4.19 9.08
N LYS A 52 -14.44 -3.82 9.64
CA LYS A 52 -13.66 -2.69 9.15
C LYS A 52 -13.14 -2.96 7.74
N LEU A 53 -12.63 -4.17 7.46
CA LEU A 53 -12.21 -4.56 6.12
C LEU A 53 -13.36 -4.45 5.11
N ALA A 54 -14.56 -4.94 5.47
CA ALA A 54 -15.75 -4.83 4.62
C ALA A 54 -16.15 -3.36 4.39
N LYS A 55 -16.10 -2.50 5.41
CA LYS A 55 -16.40 -1.06 5.30
C LYS A 55 -15.35 -0.35 4.43
N LEU A 56 -14.07 -0.61 4.62
CA LEU A 56 -13.00 -0.06 3.78
C LEU A 56 -13.16 -0.45 2.31
N ALA A 57 -13.61 -1.67 2.05
CA ALA A 57 -13.85 -2.17 0.69
C ALA A 57 -14.95 -1.39 -0.06
N THR A 58 -15.82 -0.67 0.65
CA THR A 58 -16.89 0.16 0.05
C THR A 58 -16.50 1.62 -0.17
N CYS A 59 -15.37 2.08 0.37
CA CYS A 59 -14.93 3.47 0.27
C CYS A 59 -14.58 3.90 -1.18
N THR A 60 -14.34 2.95 -2.07
CA THR A 60 -14.10 3.17 -3.48
C THR A 60 -14.44 1.90 -4.28
N PRO A 61 -14.92 2.00 -5.54
CA PRO A 61 -15.25 0.84 -6.35
C PRO A 61 -14.06 -0.10 -6.62
N TYR A 62 -12.83 0.37 -6.40
CA TYR A 62 -11.59 -0.39 -6.61
C TYR A 62 -11.13 -1.16 -5.35
N ALA A 63 -11.71 -0.89 -4.18
CA ALA A 63 -11.25 -1.45 -2.90
C ALA A 63 -11.84 -2.85 -2.58
N ARG A 64 -12.62 -3.45 -3.45
CA ARG A 64 -13.21 -4.79 -3.26
C ARG A 64 -12.24 -5.85 -2.74
N PRO A 65 -10.95 -5.89 -3.19
CA PRO A 65 -9.99 -6.87 -2.69
C PRO A 65 -9.76 -6.84 -1.17
N VAL A 66 -10.04 -5.69 -0.51
CA VAL A 66 -9.87 -5.53 0.94
C VAL A 66 -10.80 -6.44 1.73
N ALA A 67 -12.05 -6.63 1.27
CA ALA A 67 -13.05 -7.43 1.97
C ALA A 67 -12.65 -8.91 2.12
N ASN A 68 -11.84 -9.42 1.18
CA ASN A 68 -11.44 -10.83 1.12
C ASN A 68 -10.00 -11.07 1.56
N ALA A 69 -9.31 -10.04 2.03
CA ALA A 69 -7.96 -10.19 2.56
C ALA A 69 -7.99 -10.54 4.05
N PRO A 70 -7.07 -11.38 4.54
CA PRO A 70 -6.94 -11.67 5.97
C PRO A 70 -6.46 -10.46 6.77
N VAL A 71 -5.72 -9.56 6.12
CA VAL A 71 -5.20 -8.32 6.71
C VAL A 71 -5.07 -7.23 5.66
N ALA A 72 -5.26 -5.98 6.06
CA ALA A 72 -4.94 -4.82 5.24
C ALA A 72 -4.04 -3.85 6.01
N ILE A 73 -3.02 -3.31 5.34
CA ILE A 73 -2.18 -2.23 5.86
C ILE A 73 -2.69 -0.93 5.24
N VAL A 74 -3.20 -0.05 6.07
CA VAL A 74 -3.61 1.29 5.64
C VAL A 74 -2.44 2.23 5.86
N ALA A 75 -1.85 2.68 4.76
CA ALA A 75 -0.78 3.67 4.77
C ALA A 75 -1.41 5.06 4.85
N CYS A 76 -1.15 5.77 5.94
CA CYS A 76 -1.59 7.12 6.20
C CYS A 76 -0.40 8.08 6.19
N TYR A 77 -0.65 9.36 6.00
CA TYR A 77 0.37 10.39 6.09
C TYR A 77 -0.07 11.55 6.98
N ARG A 78 0.91 12.15 7.64
CA ARG A 78 0.71 13.34 8.45
C ARG A 78 0.56 14.57 7.57
N THR A 79 -0.45 15.38 7.86
CA THR A 79 -0.70 16.66 7.21
C THR A 79 -0.05 17.84 7.94
N LYS A 80 0.40 17.62 9.20
CA LYS A 80 1.07 18.61 10.06
C LYS A 80 2.42 18.06 10.54
N GLY A 81 3.35 18.94 10.83
CA GLY A 81 4.68 18.56 11.31
C GLY A 81 5.57 17.90 10.25
N VAL A 82 5.31 18.17 8.98
CA VAL A 82 6.15 17.78 7.84
C VAL A 82 6.87 19.02 7.28
N PHE A 83 8.11 18.84 6.83
CA PHE A 83 8.94 19.95 6.33
C PHE A 83 8.61 20.33 4.89
N GLU A 84 8.22 19.36 4.07
CA GLU A 84 7.92 19.52 2.64
C GLU A 84 6.56 18.90 2.31
N PRO A 85 5.44 19.59 2.60
CA PRO A 85 4.10 19.03 2.37
C PRO A 85 3.85 18.60 0.93
N MET A 86 4.39 19.33 -0.05
CA MET A 86 4.24 18.99 -1.47
C MET A 86 4.90 17.66 -1.85
N MET A 87 5.92 17.22 -1.10
CA MET A 87 6.64 15.97 -1.34
C MET A 87 5.99 14.76 -0.64
N THR A 88 5.05 14.98 0.26
CA THR A 88 4.48 13.93 1.11
C THR A 88 3.92 12.76 0.31
N LEU A 89 3.17 13.02 -0.77
CA LEU A 89 2.60 11.95 -1.58
C LEU A 89 3.67 11.18 -2.37
N LEU A 90 4.78 11.82 -2.74
CA LEU A 90 5.92 11.16 -3.38
C LEU A 90 6.64 10.26 -2.39
N ASP A 91 6.87 10.75 -1.15
CA ASP A 91 7.46 9.95 -0.07
C ASP A 91 6.62 8.71 0.22
N MET A 92 5.29 8.88 0.31
CA MET A 92 4.34 7.79 0.52
C MET A 92 4.34 6.80 -0.64
N SER A 93 4.56 7.28 -1.87
CA SER A 93 4.66 6.41 -3.06
C SER A 93 5.88 5.50 -2.97
N CYS A 94 7.04 6.04 -2.61
CA CYS A 94 8.26 5.26 -2.37
C CYS A 94 8.04 4.22 -1.26
N CYS A 95 7.42 4.64 -0.16
CA CYS A 95 7.11 3.78 0.97
C CYS A 95 6.21 2.60 0.55
N CYS A 96 5.09 2.87 -0.11
CA CYS A 96 4.15 1.82 -0.52
C CYS A 96 4.76 0.87 -1.56
N GLU A 97 5.56 1.36 -2.51
CA GLU A 97 6.21 0.46 -3.49
C GLU A 97 7.21 -0.47 -2.80
N ASN A 98 8.01 0.00 -1.85
CA ASN A 98 8.87 -0.86 -1.04
C ASN A 98 8.06 -1.95 -0.31
N MET A 99 6.91 -1.61 0.25
CA MET A 99 6.02 -2.57 0.91
C MET A 99 5.52 -3.63 -0.07
N LEU A 100 5.12 -3.24 -1.28
CA LEU A 100 4.65 -4.18 -2.31
C LEU A 100 5.76 -5.12 -2.79
N ILE A 101 6.99 -4.61 -2.93
CA ILE A 101 8.17 -5.42 -3.29
C ILE A 101 8.48 -6.41 -2.17
N GLN A 102 8.45 -5.97 -0.91
CA GLN A 102 8.69 -6.83 0.24
C GLN A 102 7.61 -7.90 0.39
N ALA A 103 6.33 -7.55 0.19
CA ALA A 103 5.25 -8.54 0.18
C ALA A 103 5.53 -9.63 -0.87
N ALA A 104 5.93 -9.24 -2.09
CA ALA A 104 6.30 -10.20 -3.13
C ALA A 104 7.55 -11.04 -2.77
N ALA A 105 8.51 -10.49 -2.03
CA ALA A 105 9.69 -11.22 -1.55
C ALA A 105 9.33 -12.29 -0.50
N LEU A 106 8.28 -12.02 0.29
CA LEU A 106 7.73 -12.96 1.28
C LEU A 106 6.65 -13.88 0.68
N GLU A 107 6.54 -13.93 -0.65
CA GLU A 107 5.54 -14.71 -1.39
C GLU A 107 4.09 -14.33 -1.08
N MET A 108 3.89 -13.15 -0.45
CA MET A 108 2.56 -12.59 -0.21
C MET A 108 2.02 -11.87 -1.45
N GLY A 109 0.71 -11.95 -1.62
CA GLY A 109 -0.03 -11.14 -2.58
C GLY A 109 -0.43 -9.81 -1.96
N SER A 110 -0.32 -8.74 -2.74
CA SER A 110 -0.83 -7.42 -2.38
C SER A 110 -1.18 -6.62 -3.63
N VAL A 111 -1.93 -5.53 -3.44
CA VAL A 111 -2.25 -4.56 -4.49
C VAL A 111 -2.34 -3.16 -3.90
N TRP A 112 -1.90 -2.17 -4.67
CA TRP A 112 -2.07 -0.77 -4.34
C TRP A 112 -3.49 -0.30 -4.65
N LEU A 113 -4.21 0.11 -3.62
CA LEU A 113 -5.53 0.73 -3.76
C LEU A 113 -5.40 2.20 -3.35
N SER A 114 -5.44 3.10 -4.33
CA SER A 114 -5.23 4.54 -4.11
C SER A 114 -6.45 5.19 -3.45
N PHE A 115 -6.21 5.89 -2.36
CA PHE A 115 -7.16 6.78 -1.70
C PHE A 115 -6.78 8.24 -1.95
N ALA A 116 -5.55 8.63 -1.65
CA ALA A 116 -5.04 9.94 -2.07
C ALA A 116 -4.80 9.99 -3.59
N PRO A 117 -4.97 11.16 -4.23
CA PRO A 117 -5.37 12.46 -3.68
C PRO A 117 -6.90 12.70 -3.76
N HIS A 118 -7.73 11.72 -3.50
CA HIS A 118 -9.18 11.73 -3.71
C HIS A 118 -9.93 11.88 -2.39
N PRO A 119 -10.40 13.10 -2.01
CA PRO A 119 -11.12 13.31 -0.75
C PRO A 119 -12.36 12.42 -0.60
N GLU A 120 -13.08 12.17 -1.70
CA GLU A 120 -14.27 11.31 -1.74
C GLU A 120 -13.99 9.84 -1.37
N ARG A 121 -12.72 9.41 -1.38
CA ARG A 121 -12.26 8.10 -0.94
C ARG A 121 -11.64 8.16 0.46
N GLN A 122 -10.89 9.24 0.73
CA GLN A 122 -10.17 9.42 2.00
C GLN A 122 -11.14 9.63 3.17
N GLU A 123 -12.13 10.51 3.02
CA GLU A 123 -13.07 10.84 4.10
C GLU A 123 -13.88 9.65 4.63
N PRO A 124 -14.48 8.77 3.79
CA PRO A 124 -15.11 7.57 4.30
C PRO A 124 -14.15 6.64 5.05
N ALA A 125 -12.93 6.45 4.53
CA ALA A 125 -11.94 5.60 5.17
C ALA A 125 -11.45 6.16 6.51
N LYS A 126 -11.25 7.48 6.63
CA LYS A 126 -10.94 8.16 7.90
C LYS A 126 -12.01 7.87 8.95
N LYS A 127 -13.29 7.95 8.56
CA LYS A 127 -14.42 7.66 9.46
C LYS A 127 -14.44 6.20 9.92
N VAL A 128 -14.21 5.25 9.00
CA VAL A 128 -14.14 3.82 9.33
C VAL A 128 -13.04 3.53 10.36
N LEU A 129 -11.91 4.23 10.25
CA LEU A 129 -10.73 4.03 11.09
C LEU A 129 -10.68 4.95 12.32
N ASN A 130 -11.58 5.91 12.45
CA ASN A 130 -11.54 6.96 13.47
C ASN A 130 -10.18 7.67 13.50
N LEU A 131 -9.65 8.04 12.32
CA LEU A 131 -8.34 8.69 12.25
C LEU A 131 -8.39 10.09 12.85
N PRO A 132 -7.30 10.53 13.51
CA PRO A 132 -7.17 11.91 13.97
C PRO A 132 -7.11 12.88 12.79
N GLU A 133 -7.47 14.16 13.02
CA GLU A 133 -7.57 15.18 11.97
C GLU A 133 -6.28 15.40 11.18
N ASN A 134 -5.13 15.18 11.82
CA ASN A 134 -3.82 15.39 11.22
C ASN A 134 -3.32 14.21 10.38
N LEU A 135 -4.12 13.18 10.19
CA LEU A 135 -3.81 12.03 9.32
C LEU A 135 -4.77 11.93 8.15
N GLU A 136 -4.21 11.62 6.99
CA GLU A 136 -4.95 11.30 5.77
C GLU A 136 -4.60 9.91 5.26
N VAL A 137 -5.59 9.21 4.69
CA VAL A 137 -5.36 7.90 4.07
C VAL A 137 -4.70 8.09 2.72
N PHE A 138 -3.52 7.50 2.53
CA PHE A 138 -2.81 7.50 1.24
C PHE A 138 -3.23 6.32 0.37
N ALA A 139 -3.07 5.11 0.88
CA ALA A 139 -3.40 3.88 0.18
C ALA A 139 -3.80 2.78 1.16
N VAL A 140 -4.56 1.80 0.67
CA VAL A 140 -4.84 0.55 1.38
C VAL A 140 -4.17 -0.58 0.63
N LEU A 141 -3.36 -1.35 1.33
CA LEU A 141 -2.62 -2.50 0.83
C LEU A 141 -3.18 -3.77 1.50
N PRO A 142 -4.16 -4.46 0.90
CA PRO A 142 -4.54 -5.78 1.39
C PRO A 142 -3.38 -6.75 1.18
N VAL A 143 -3.15 -7.62 2.16
CA VAL A 143 -2.06 -8.61 2.15
C VAL A 143 -2.64 -9.98 2.49
N GLY A 144 -2.21 -11.00 1.75
CA GLY A 144 -2.60 -12.39 1.98
C GLY A 144 -1.86 -13.35 1.05
N TYR A 145 -1.99 -14.64 1.29
CA TYR A 145 -1.49 -15.65 0.38
C TYR A 145 -2.25 -15.59 -0.94
N PRO A 146 -1.56 -15.45 -2.10
CA PRO A 146 -2.23 -15.26 -3.37
C PRO A 146 -3.02 -16.49 -3.78
N GLN A 147 -4.28 -16.31 -4.20
CA GLN A 147 -5.06 -17.36 -4.84
C GLN A 147 -4.73 -17.39 -6.34
N GLY A 148 -3.93 -18.34 -6.75
CA GLY A 148 -3.49 -18.53 -8.12
C GLY A 148 -2.25 -17.71 -8.51
N GLN A 149 -1.72 -18.08 -9.68
CA GLN A 149 -0.51 -17.45 -10.23
C GLN A 149 -0.89 -16.39 -11.26
N GLY A 150 -0.87 -15.12 -10.89
CA GLY A 150 -1.04 -14.02 -11.84
C GLY A 150 0.15 -13.93 -12.82
N LYS A 151 -0.10 -13.36 -14.00
CA LYS A 151 0.94 -13.18 -15.03
C LYS A 151 1.92 -12.06 -14.62
N ILE A 152 3.21 -12.31 -14.84
CA ILE A 152 4.25 -11.27 -14.84
C ILE A 152 4.21 -10.63 -16.22
N ILE A 153 4.18 -9.31 -16.28
CA ILE A 153 4.14 -8.54 -17.52
C ILE A 153 5.46 -7.77 -17.63
N ASP A 154 6.22 -8.03 -18.68
CA ASP A 154 7.34 -7.17 -19.04
C ASP A 154 6.78 -5.85 -19.59
N ARG A 155 7.25 -4.74 -19.05
CA ARG A 155 6.85 -3.36 -19.41
C ARG A 155 8.03 -2.56 -19.92
N PHE A 156 9.19 -3.21 -20.15
CA PHE A 156 10.35 -2.53 -20.67
C PHE A 156 10.07 -2.03 -22.11
N ASP A 157 10.32 -0.77 -22.32
CA ASP A 157 10.15 -0.10 -23.61
C ASP A 157 11.42 0.74 -23.90
N PRO A 158 12.32 0.23 -24.74
CA PRO A 158 13.57 0.93 -25.03
C PRO A 158 13.36 2.27 -25.74
N ALA A 159 12.22 2.48 -26.42
CA ALA A 159 11.92 3.73 -27.09
C ALA A 159 11.73 4.91 -26.12
N ARG A 160 11.59 4.63 -24.81
CA ARG A 160 11.49 5.65 -23.75
C ARG A 160 12.83 6.02 -23.14
N ILE A 161 13.93 5.49 -23.66
CA ILE A 161 15.28 5.80 -23.19
C ILE A 161 15.95 6.71 -24.21
N HIS A 162 16.33 7.89 -23.80
CA HIS A 162 17.06 8.85 -24.63
C HIS A 162 18.49 8.90 -24.11
N TRP A 163 19.44 8.52 -24.99
CA TRP A 163 20.87 8.56 -24.72
C TRP A 163 21.41 9.87 -25.27
N GLU A 164 21.99 10.70 -24.42
CA GLU A 164 22.68 11.92 -24.81
C GLU A 164 24.18 11.67 -24.63
N GLU A 165 24.95 11.82 -25.72
CA GLU A 165 26.43 11.65 -25.78
C GLU A 165 27.15 12.98 -25.73
#